data_c3ef424b37ec8bc1882dd5c564e1ef23
#
_entry.id   c3ef424b37ec8bc1882dd5c564e1ef23
#
_cell.length_a   1.000
_cell.length_b   1.000
_cell.length_c   1.000
_cell.angle_alpha   90.00
_cell.angle_beta   90.00
_cell.angle_gamma   90.00
#
_symmetry.space_group_name_H-M   'P 1'
#
loop_
_entity.id
_entity.type
_entity.pdbx_description
1 polymer ?
#
loop_
_entity_poly.entity_id
_entity_poly.type
_entity_poly.pdbx_seq_one_letter_code
_entity_poly.pdbx_strand_id
1 'polypeptide(L)'
;AAREHRYVHGIKLSHNRGHQNALWAGMEAAVDHCDAMVSIDADLQDDENVIIDMVRQVQEGKDIIYGVRKERKTDTFFKRFTAQAFYKLMQSVDKDTVYNHADFRMMTNRTLKALMQYPERNLFLRSIVRQLGFREGFVYYDRKAREAGESKYPLAKMLSFSIDGITSFSVAPLRFITFLGLAMTLVSFIMIIFALVEHFQGKTIQGWTSMLLSMWFIGGIITTGVGITGVY
;
A
#
# COMPACT_ATOMS: atom_id res chain seq x y z
N ALA A 1 11.15 6.65 32.60
CA ALA A 1 12.23 6.95 31.62
C ALA A 1 12.22 8.43 31.19
N ALA A 2 11.15 8.92 30.53
CA ALA A 2 11.13 10.32 30.02
C ALA A 2 11.28 11.41 31.10
N ARG A 3 10.98 11.13 32.36
CA ARG A 3 11.19 12.06 33.50
C ARG A 3 12.62 12.05 34.07
N GLU A 4 13.38 11.03 33.74
CA GLU A 4 14.70 10.76 34.32
C GLU A 4 15.85 11.11 33.34
N HIS A 5 15.52 11.13 32.04
CA HIS A 5 16.52 11.36 30.98
C HIS A 5 16.17 12.59 30.15
N ARG A 6 17.10 13.56 30.09
CA ARG A 6 16.94 14.83 29.37
C ARG A 6 16.65 14.65 27.86
N TYR A 7 17.09 13.54 27.28
CA TYR A 7 17.00 13.28 25.85
C TYR A 7 15.83 12.36 25.47
N VAL A 8 15.00 11.94 26.45
CA VAL A 8 13.85 11.07 26.20
C VAL A 8 12.58 11.89 26.31
N HIS A 9 11.85 11.99 25.22
CA HIS A 9 10.56 12.69 25.14
C HIS A 9 9.45 11.71 24.82
N GLY A 10 8.29 11.90 25.41
CA GLY A 10 7.10 11.06 25.17
C GLY A 10 5.99 11.86 24.53
N ILE A 11 5.37 11.32 23.47
CA ILE A 11 4.20 11.88 22.82
C ILE A 11 3.01 10.98 23.13
N LYS A 12 1.93 11.55 23.68
CA LYS A 12 0.70 10.84 23.99
C LYS A 12 -0.42 11.34 23.09
N LEU A 13 -0.93 10.47 22.23
CA LEU A 13 -2.11 10.74 21.42
C LEU A 13 -3.38 10.66 22.28
N SER A 14 -4.43 11.40 21.93
CA SER A 14 -5.72 11.43 22.63
C SER A 14 -6.40 10.05 22.69
N HIS A 15 -6.19 9.24 21.64
CA HIS A 15 -6.68 7.86 21.55
C HIS A 15 -5.82 7.05 20.55
N ASN A 16 -6.05 5.74 20.46
CA ASN A 16 -5.33 4.88 19.53
C ASN A 16 -5.73 5.22 18.08
N ARG A 17 -4.79 5.78 17.33
CA ARG A 17 -4.93 6.15 15.91
C ARG A 17 -4.21 5.18 14.96
N GLY A 18 -3.72 4.08 15.50
CA GLY A 18 -2.91 3.12 14.75
C GLY A 18 -1.44 3.53 14.59
N HIS A 19 -0.64 2.58 14.12
CA HIS A 19 0.82 2.68 14.05
C HIS A 19 1.30 3.85 13.16
N GLN A 20 0.74 4.01 11.96
CA GLN A 20 1.18 5.02 11.00
C GLN A 20 0.97 6.45 11.51
N ASN A 21 -0.18 6.74 12.12
CA ASN A 21 -0.45 8.05 12.69
C ASN A 21 0.40 8.34 13.94
N ALA A 22 0.73 7.31 14.71
CA ALA A 22 1.64 7.46 15.85
C ALA A 22 3.07 7.78 15.37
N LEU A 23 3.52 7.09 14.32
CA LEU A 23 4.81 7.37 13.69
C LEU A 23 4.84 8.78 13.08
N TRP A 24 3.79 9.20 12.39
CA TRP A 24 3.66 10.55 11.84
C TRP A 24 3.78 11.63 12.93
N ALA A 25 3.06 11.47 14.04
CA ALA A 25 3.14 12.41 15.16
C ALA A 25 4.56 12.51 15.73
N GLY A 26 5.30 11.40 15.77
CA GLY A 26 6.71 11.39 16.14
C GLY A 26 7.58 12.15 15.16
N MET A 27 7.36 11.98 13.86
CA MET A 27 8.06 12.68 12.80
C MET A 27 7.80 14.19 12.84
N GLU A 28 6.54 14.58 13.00
CA GLU A 28 6.12 15.98 13.10
C GLU A 28 6.76 16.68 14.30
N ALA A 29 6.84 16.00 15.45
CA ALA A 29 7.48 16.56 16.62
C ALA A 29 9.01 16.65 16.50
N ALA A 30 9.64 15.85 15.65
CA ALA A 30 11.10 15.79 15.50
C ALA A 30 11.64 16.70 14.40
N VAL A 31 10.82 17.05 13.38
CA VAL A 31 11.27 17.69 12.13
C VAL A 31 12.06 18.98 12.33
N ASP A 32 11.71 19.79 13.33
CA ASP A 32 12.39 21.06 13.59
C ASP A 32 13.56 20.95 14.59
N HIS A 33 13.87 19.73 15.05
CA HIS A 33 14.84 19.49 16.11
C HIS A 33 15.97 18.53 15.74
N CYS A 34 16.04 18.07 14.48
CA CYS A 34 17.04 17.09 14.05
C CYS A 34 17.54 17.34 12.62
N ASP A 35 18.77 16.96 12.33
CA ASP A 35 19.35 16.94 10.98
C ASP A 35 18.92 15.69 10.22
N ALA A 36 18.73 14.59 10.92
CA ALA A 36 18.20 13.33 10.42
C ALA A 36 17.42 12.60 11.52
N MET A 37 16.43 11.82 11.15
CA MET A 37 15.60 11.03 12.05
C MET A 37 15.62 9.56 11.67
N VAL A 38 15.67 8.68 12.66
CA VAL A 38 15.48 7.24 12.50
C VAL A 38 14.15 6.84 13.10
N SER A 39 13.34 6.11 12.34
CA SER A 39 12.18 5.39 12.85
C SER A 39 12.55 3.94 13.12
N ILE A 40 12.20 3.41 14.28
CA ILE A 40 12.45 2.03 14.68
C ILE A 40 11.28 1.49 15.49
N ASP A 41 10.95 0.21 15.30
CA ASP A 41 9.88 -0.45 16.06
C ASP A 41 10.32 -0.70 17.52
N ALA A 42 9.41 -0.48 18.47
CA ALA A 42 9.68 -0.67 19.90
C ALA A 42 9.72 -2.15 20.34
N ASP A 43 9.64 -3.11 19.41
CA ASP A 43 9.64 -4.55 19.71
C ASP A 43 11.05 -5.17 19.80
N LEU A 44 12.09 -4.35 19.70
CA LEU A 44 13.52 -4.70 19.82
C LEU A 44 13.98 -5.79 18.84
N GLN A 45 13.28 -5.96 17.72
CA GLN A 45 13.64 -6.95 16.71
C GLN A 45 14.62 -6.41 15.66
N ASP A 46 14.62 -5.10 15.45
CA ASP A 46 15.52 -4.45 14.50
C ASP A 46 16.88 -4.18 15.17
N ASP A 47 17.96 -4.30 14.40
CA ASP A 47 19.32 -4.14 14.93
C ASP A 47 19.72 -2.66 14.97
N GLU A 48 19.78 -2.10 16.17
CA GLU A 48 20.13 -0.71 16.41
C GLU A 48 21.56 -0.34 15.95
N ASN A 49 22.47 -1.31 15.87
CA ASN A 49 23.86 -1.04 15.44
C ASN A 49 23.93 -0.60 13.97
N VAL A 50 22.94 -0.95 13.18
CA VAL A 50 22.83 -0.59 11.77
C VAL A 50 22.64 0.92 11.57
N ILE A 51 22.20 1.65 12.60
CA ILE A 51 22.05 3.11 12.57
C ILE A 51 23.36 3.80 12.22
N ILE A 52 24.51 3.26 12.67
CA ILE A 52 25.83 3.81 12.37
C ILE A 52 26.09 3.79 10.85
N ASP A 53 25.73 2.70 10.18
CA ASP A 53 25.91 2.57 8.74
C ASP A 53 24.89 3.45 7.97
N MET A 54 23.70 3.64 8.53
CA MET A 54 22.74 4.62 7.99
C MET A 54 23.29 6.05 8.03
N VAL A 55 23.92 6.45 9.15
CA VAL A 55 24.55 7.77 9.29
C VAL A 55 25.65 7.96 8.25
N ARG A 56 26.49 6.96 8.02
CA ARG A 56 27.55 7.02 6.99
C ARG A 56 26.96 7.27 5.60
N GLN A 57 25.88 6.57 5.24
CA GLN A 57 25.22 6.79 3.95
C GLN A 57 24.58 8.18 3.82
N VAL A 58 24.10 8.78 4.92
CA VAL A 58 23.64 10.18 4.91
C VAL A 58 24.84 11.11 4.64
N GLN A 59 25.99 10.86 5.24
CA GLN A 59 27.22 11.64 4.99
C GLN A 59 27.71 11.50 3.54
N GLU A 60 27.44 10.37 2.89
CA GLU A 60 27.69 10.13 1.46
C GLU A 60 26.65 10.80 0.55
N GLY A 61 25.69 11.52 1.09
CA GLY A 61 24.69 12.28 0.34
C GLY A 61 23.42 11.52 -0.02
N LYS A 62 23.12 10.42 0.70
CA LYS A 62 21.80 9.77 0.64
C LYS A 62 20.83 10.51 1.56
N ASP A 63 19.56 10.54 1.16
CA ASP A 63 18.52 11.26 1.88
C ASP A 63 17.59 10.33 2.67
N ILE A 64 17.37 9.13 2.15
CA ILE A 64 16.52 8.10 2.74
C ILE A 64 17.29 6.80 2.78
N ILE A 65 17.47 6.21 3.95
CA ILE A 65 18.14 4.93 4.11
C ILE A 65 17.19 3.92 4.74
N TYR A 66 16.92 2.84 4.02
CA TYR A 66 16.05 1.77 4.47
C TYR A 66 16.83 0.66 5.16
N GLY A 67 16.37 0.25 6.34
CA GLY A 67 16.75 -1.00 6.94
C GLY A 67 16.01 -2.15 6.27
N VAL A 68 16.74 -3.02 5.60
CA VAL A 68 16.18 -4.17 4.88
C VAL A 68 16.54 -5.45 5.61
N ARG A 69 15.53 -6.24 5.94
CA ARG A 69 15.70 -7.53 6.62
C ARG A 69 16.23 -8.58 5.64
N LYS A 70 17.33 -9.23 5.98
CA LYS A 70 17.80 -10.40 5.21
C LYS A 70 16.78 -11.52 5.29
N GLU A 71 16.60 -12.25 4.17
CA GLU A 71 15.62 -13.34 4.11
C GLU A 71 15.95 -14.46 5.10
N ARG A 72 14.94 -14.92 5.84
CA ARG A 72 15.03 -16.17 6.62
C ARG A 72 14.87 -17.38 5.69
N LYS A 73 15.85 -18.28 5.67
CA LYS A 73 15.79 -19.57 4.94
C LYS A 73 14.82 -20.60 5.55
N THR A 74 14.08 -20.25 6.62
CA THR A 74 13.31 -21.21 7.45
C THR A 74 11.79 -21.18 7.23
N ASP A 75 11.26 -20.50 6.21
CA ASP A 75 9.81 -20.48 5.98
C ASP A 75 9.33 -21.75 5.24
N THR A 76 8.22 -22.31 5.74
CA THR A 76 7.53 -23.48 5.17
C THR A 76 7.11 -23.18 3.72
N PHE A 77 7.19 -24.17 2.82
CA PHE A 77 6.91 -24.04 1.38
C PHE A 77 5.57 -23.34 1.08
N PHE A 78 4.53 -23.65 1.84
CA PHE A 78 3.19 -23.03 1.70
C PHE A 78 3.20 -21.52 2.04
N LYS A 79 3.90 -21.15 3.12
CA LYS A 79 4.06 -19.75 3.53
C LYS A 79 4.86 -18.95 2.50
N ARG A 80 5.85 -19.58 1.90
CA ARG A 80 6.68 -18.99 0.84
C ARG A 80 5.89 -18.79 -0.46
N PHE A 81 5.07 -19.78 -0.85
CA PHE A 81 4.23 -19.70 -2.05
C PHE A 81 3.15 -18.62 -1.93
N THR A 82 2.42 -18.57 -0.81
CA THR A 82 1.39 -17.56 -0.56
C THR A 82 1.99 -16.16 -0.46
N ALA A 83 3.14 -16.01 0.19
CA ALA A 83 3.88 -14.74 0.23
C ALA A 83 4.34 -14.31 -1.16
N GLN A 84 4.92 -15.21 -1.96
CA GLN A 84 5.36 -14.89 -3.32
C GLN A 84 4.20 -14.54 -4.25
N ALA A 85 3.06 -15.24 -4.16
CA ALA A 85 1.85 -14.90 -4.92
C ALA A 85 1.33 -13.51 -4.53
N PHE A 86 1.30 -13.20 -3.23
CA PHE A 86 0.94 -11.89 -2.72
C PHE A 86 1.91 -10.79 -3.20
N TYR A 87 3.23 -11.03 -3.12
CA TYR A 87 4.22 -10.07 -3.58
C TYR A 87 4.17 -9.85 -5.10
N LYS A 88 3.95 -10.89 -5.90
CA LYS A 88 3.72 -10.74 -7.35
C LYS A 88 2.49 -9.91 -7.65
N LEU A 89 1.41 -10.12 -6.89
CA LEU A 89 0.20 -9.30 -7.00
C LEU A 89 0.50 -7.85 -6.63
N MET A 90 1.19 -7.61 -5.53
CA MET A 90 1.58 -6.26 -5.08
C MET A 90 2.55 -5.57 -6.06
N GLN A 91 3.51 -6.30 -6.64
CA GLN A 91 4.42 -5.76 -7.67
C GLN A 91 3.71 -5.41 -8.98
N SER A 92 2.61 -6.10 -9.33
CA SER A 92 1.78 -5.72 -10.48
C SER A 92 0.97 -4.44 -10.23
N VAL A 93 0.78 -4.11 -8.95
CA VAL A 93 0.01 -2.95 -8.46
C VAL A 93 0.90 -1.74 -8.21
N ASP A 94 2.05 -1.97 -7.59
CA ASP A 94 3.08 -0.95 -7.32
C ASP A 94 4.46 -1.55 -7.64
N LYS A 95 5.01 -1.17 -8.81
CA LYS A 95 6.32 -1.65 -9.29
C LYS A 95 7.49 -1.21 -8.40
N ASP A 96 7.24 -0.21 -7.56
CA ASP A 96 8.26 0.44 -6.74
C ASP A 96 8.31 -0.11 -5.29
N THR A 97 7.50 -1.09 -4.95
CA THR A 97 7.52 -1.66 -3.59
C THR A 97 8.85 -2.35 -3.30
N VAL A 98 9.62 -1.81 -2.35
CA VAL A 98 10.85 -2.47 -1.85
C VAL A 98 10.45 -3.72 -1.07
N TYR A 99 10.95 -4.85 -1.55
CA TYR A 99 10.75 -6.14 -0.87
C TYR A 99 11.34 -6.09 0.55
N ASN A 100 10.56 -6.54 1.53
CA ASN A 100 11.03 -6.81 2.90
C ASN A 100 11.57 -5.62 3.72
N HIS A 101 11.24 -4.35 3.33
CA HIS A 101 11.59 -3.20 4.16
C HIS A 101 10.58 -3.01 5.31
N ALA A 102 11.13 -2.73 6.50
CA ALA A 102 10.35 -2.37 7.68
C ALA A 102 10.12 -0.84 7.73
N ASP A 103 9.42 -0.38 8.77
CA ASP A 103 9.36 1.05 9.09
C ASP A 103 10.67 1.57 9.73
N PHE A 104 11.70 0.69 9.82
CA PHE A 104 13.06 1.03 10.19
C PHE A 104 13.76 1.74 9.04
N ARG A 105 13.86 3.06 9.15
CA ARG A 105 14.49 3.92 8.14
C ARG A 105 15.05 5.17 8.75
N MET A 106 16.08 5.71 8.12
CA MET A 106 16.62 7.03 8.41
C MET A 106 16.23 7.99 7.29
N MET A 107 15.82 9.19 7.65
CA MET A 107 15.49 10.28 6.73
C MET A 107 16.18 11.57 7.16
N THR A 108 16.74 12.32 6.22
CA THR A 108 17.27 13.65 6.46
C THR A 108 16.14 14.64 6.77
N ASN A 109 16.46 15.73 7.44
CA ASN A 109 15.49 16.79 7.75
C ASN A 109 14.82 17.34 6.48
N ARG A 110 15.58 17.46 5.38
CA ARG A 110 15.03 17.88 4.08
C ARG A 110 13.93 16.96 3.59
N THR A 111 14.13 15.66 3.70
CA THR A 111 13.12 14.64 3.32
C THR A 111 11.92 14.67 4.26
N LEU A 112 12.14 14.83 5.57
CA LEU A 112 11.06 14.96 6.54
C LEU A 112 10.19 16.18 6.26
N LYS A 113 10.79 17.34 5.98
CA LYS A 113 10.03 18.55 5.61
C LYS A 113 9.23 18.37 4.33
N ALA A 114 9.77 17.70 3.33
CA ALA A 114 9.03 17.37 2.12
C ALA A 114 7.87 16.41 2.40
N LEU A 115 8.08 15.40 3.25
CA LEU A 115 7.04 14.45 3.66
C LEU A 115 5.90 15.15 4.41
N MET A 116 6.20 16.11 5.29
CA MET A 116 5.20 16.87 6.06
C MET A 116 4.30 17.76 5.18
N GLN A 117 4.70 18.06 3.95
CA GLN A 117 3.88 18.82 2.99
C GLN A 117 2.85 17.94 2.26
N TYR A 118 2.90 16.63 2.44
CA TYR A 118 1.96 15.71 1.80
C TYR A 118 0.57 15.81 2.45
N PRO A 119 -0.50 16.09 1.69
CA PRO A 119 -1.83 16.31 2.23
C PRO A 119 -2.60 15.02 2.54
N GLU A 120 -1.95 13.87 2.38
CA GLU A 120 -2.57 12.56 2.49
C GLU A 120 -3.09 12.27 3.91
N ARG A 121 -4.38 11.91 4.02
CA ARG A 121 -5.00 11.50 5.29
C ARG A 121 -4.84 10.02 5.60
N ASN A 122 -4.79 9.19 4.55
CA ASN A 122 -4.54 7.75 4.67
C ASN A 122 -3.05 7.49 4.55
N LEU A 123 -2.34 7.62 5.66
CA LEU A 123 -0.89 7.49 5.71
C LEU A 123 -0.45 6.04 5.49
N PHE A 124 0.06 5.75 4.31
CA PHE A 124 0.89 4.59 4.07
C PHE A 124 2.31 5.04 3.81
N LEU A 125 3.01 5.35 4.89
CA LEU A 125 4.31 5.98 4.85
C LEU A 125 5.35 5.22 4.00
N ARG A 126 5.18 3.91 3.85
CA ARG A 126 6.07 3.08 3.02
C ARG A 126 6.03 3.46 1.55
N SER A 127 4.86 3.78 1.01
CA SER A 127 4.70 4.21 -0.38
C SER A 127 5.01 5.69 -0.55
N ILE A 128 4.46 6.55 0.34
CA ILE A 128 4.61 8.01 0.24
C ILE A 128 6.09 8.41 0.29
N VAL A 129 6.88 7.85 1.20
CA VAL A 129 8.30 8.18 1.35
C VAL A 129 9.09 7.91 0.07
N ARG A 130 8.76 6.86 -0.68
CA ARG A 130 9.41 6.58 -1.97
C ARG A 130 9.00 7.54 -3.07
N GLN A 131 7.71 7.94 -3.08
CA GLN A 131 7.20 8.89 -4.07
C GLN A 131 7.86 10.28 -3.98
N LEU A 132 8.50 10.59 -2.85
CA LEU A 132 9.27 11.82 -2.70
C LEU A 132 10.45 11.92 -3.67
N GLY A 133 10.96 10.81 -4.21
CA GLY A 133 12.01 10.79 -5.23
C GLY A 133 13.39 11.24 -4.76
N PHE A 134 13.67 11.20 -3.46
CA PHE A 134 14.98 11.51 -2.91
C PHE A 134 15.99 10.37 -3.12
N ARG A 135 17.29 10.64 -2.89
CA ARG A 135 18.34 9.64 -3.04
C ARG A 135 18.23 8.57 -1.97
N GLU A 136 18.01 7.32 -2.40
CA GLU A 136 17.82 6.17 -1.53
C GLU A 136 19.13 5.43 -1.24
N GLY A 137 19.20 4.82 -0.06
CA GLY A 137 20.22 3.89 0.37
C GLY A 137 19.60 2.70 1.10
N PHE A 138 20.35 1.60 1.19
CA PHE A 138 19.88 0.38 1.84
C PHE A 138 20.95 -0.18 2.76
N VAL A 139 20.54 -0.59 3.98
CA VAL A 139 21.38 -1.30 4.92
C VAL A 139 20.69 -2.61 5.29
N TYR A 140 21.42 -3.72 5.16
CA TYR A 140 20.88 -5.06 5.37
C TYR A 140 21.25 -5.56 6.75
N TYR A 141 20.26 -6.07 7.50
CA TYR A 141 20.48 -6.61 8.84
C TYR A 141 19.70 -7.91 9.08
N ASP A 142 20.14 -8.66 10.09
CA ASP A 142 19.47 -9.89 10.52
C ASP A 142 18.49 -9.55 11.64
N ARG A 143 17.24 -9.97 11.50
CA ARG A 143 16.19 -9.71 12.50
C ARG A 143 16.44 -10.57 13.74
N LYS A 144 16.49 -9.94 14.92
CA LYS A 144 16.54 -10.63 16.21
C LYS A 144 15.22 -11.37 16.49
N ALA A 145 15.26 -12.43 17.31
CA ALA A 145 14.05 -13.05 17.80
C ALA A 145 13.28 -12.08 18.71
N ARG A 146 11.95 -12.14 18.70
CA ARG A 146 11.14 -11.27 19.55
C ARG A 146 11.40 -11.61 21.01
N GLU A 147 11.78 -10.64 21.84
CA GLU A 147 12.07 -10.84 23.26
C GLU A 147 10.79 -10.92 24.10
N ALA A 148 9.69 -10.30 23.68
CA ALA A 148 8.41 -10.31 24.39
C ALA A 148 7.21 -10.23 23.43
N GLY A 149 6.11 -10.93 23.79
CA GLY A 149 4.83 -10.89 23.10
C GLY A 149 4.64 -11.95 22.04
N GLU A 150 3.41 -12.49 21.96
CA GLU A 150 2.98 -13.41 20.91
C GLU A 150 2.48 -12.66 19.69
N SER A 151 2.82 -13.17 18.49
CA SER A 151 2.28 -12.66 17.25
C SER A 151 0.80 -13.04 17.09
N LYS A 152 -0.09 -12.20 17.63
CA LYS A 152 -1.56 -12.36 17.47
C LYS A 152 -2.05 -11.65 16.20
N TYR A 153 -1.53 -12.04 15.04
CA TYR A 153 -2.14 -11.63 13.78
C TYR A 153 -2.98 -12.77 13.20
N PRO A 154 -4.30 -12.81 13.47
CA PRO A 154 -5.18 -13.76 12.81
C PRO A 154 -5.20 -13.49 11.31
N LEU A 155 -5.32 -14.57 10.51
CA LEU A 155 -5.38 -14.51 9.03
C LEU A 155 -6.39 -13.46 8.52
N ALA A 156 -7.50 -13.27 9.23
CA ALA A 156 -8.51 -12.26 8.92
C ALA A 156 -7.95 -10.83 8.95
N LYS A 157 -7.06 -10.50 9.91
CA LYS A 157 -6.40 -9.18 9.93
C LYS A 157 -5.38 -9.02 8.80
N MET A 158 -4.63 -10.07 8.46
CA MET A 158 -3.74 -10.04 7.30
C MET A 158 -4.52 -9.80 6.00
N LEU A 159 -5.68 -10.46 5.84
CA LEU A 159 -6.53 -10.30 4.67
C LEU A 159 -7.12 -8.87 4.60
N SER A 160 -7.60 -8.34 5.71
CA SER A 160 -8.09 -6.95 5.80
C SER A 160 -7.01 -5.96 5.42
N PHE A 161 -5.81 -6.05 6.01
CA PHE A 161 -4.68 -5.18 5.63
C PHE A 161 -4.28 -5.30 4.16
N SER A 162 -4.39 -6.50 3.59
CA SER A 162 -4.10 -6.72 2.18
C SER A 162 -5.14 -6.05 1.29
N ILE A 163 -6.41 -6.16 1.63
CA ILE A 163 -7.52 -5.51 0.91
C ILE A 163 -7.40 -3.99 1.05
N ASP A 164 -7.18 -3.49 2.26
CA ASP A 164 -7.00 -2.06 2.53
C ASP A 164 -5.79 -1.50 1.74
N GLY A 165 -4.69 -2.25 1.69
CA GLY A 165 -3.52 -1.90 0.88
C GLY A 165 -3.83 -1.85 -0.62
N ILE A 166 -4.51 -2.86 -1.17
CA ILE A 166 -4.86 -2.91 -2.59
C ILE A 166 -5.85 -1.80 -2.96
N THR A 167 -6.87 -1.57 -2.13
CA THR A 167 -7.91 -0.57 -2.40
C THR A 167 -7.43 0.86 -2.21
N SER A 168 -6.50 1.10 -1.27
CA SER A 168 -5.99 2.45 -0.99
C SER A 168 -4.89 2.91 -1.96
N PHE A 169 -4.16 1.97 -2.57
CA PHE A 169 -2.95 2.31 -3.37
C PHE A 169 -2.97 1.77 -4.79
N SER A 170 -4.01 1.06 -5.18
CA SER A 170 -4.11 0.49 -6.50
C SER A 170 -5.35 0.95 -7.24
N VAL A 171 -5.14 1.54 -8.40
CA VAL A 171 -6.20 1.76 -9.39
C VAL A 171 -6.53 0.47 -10.19
N ALA A 172 -5.82 -0.64 -9.94
CA ALA A 172 -6.02 -1.90 -10.67
C ALA A 172 -7.43 -2.48 -10.51
N PRO A 173 -8.03 -2.54 -9.30
CA PRO A 173 -9.42 -2.99 -9.14
C PRO A 173 -10.41 -2.13 -9.94
N LEU A 174 -10.18 -0.82 -9.96
CA LEU A 174 -11.03 0.12 -10.69
C LEU A 174 -10.88 -0.03 -12.21
N ARG A 175 -9.64 -0.20 -12.69
CA ARG A 175 -9.36 -0.52 -14.11
C ARG A 175 -10.02 -1.84 -14.52
N PHE A 176 -10.00 -2.86 -13.66
CA PHE A 176 -10.66 -4.13 -13.91
C PHE A 176 -12.19 -3.95 -14.05
N ILE A 177 -12.81 -3.17 -13.15
CA ILE A 177 -14.24 -2.83 -13.21
C ILE A 177 -14.54 -2.07 -14.50
N THR A 178 -13.72 -1.09 -14.88
CA THR A 178 -13.87 -0.34 -16.13
C THR A 178 -13.82 -1.25 -17.34
N PHE A 179 -12.82 -2.16 -17.38
CA PHE A 179 -12.66 -3.11 -18.47
C PHE A 179 -13.84 -4.09 -18.56
N LEU A 180 -14.32 -4.58 -17.41
CA LEU A 180 -15.49 -5.45 -17.33
C LEU A 180 -16.76 -4.75 -17.86
N GLY A 181 -16.98 -3.50 -17.46
CA GLY A 181 -18.08 -2.68 -17.93
C GLY A 181 -18.02 -2.45 -19.44
N LEU A 182 -16.83 -2.13 -19.97
CA LEU A 182 -16.62 -1.97 -21.41
C LEU A 182 -16.90 -3.26 -22.18
N ALA A 183 -16.45 -4.41 -21.68
CA ALA A 183 -16.69 -5.71 -22.26
C ALA A 183 -18.20 -6.04 -22.28
N MET A 184 -18.91 -5.78 -21.17
CA MET A 184 -20.36 -5.96 -21.09
C MET A 184 -21.10 -5.07 -22.09
N THR A 185 -20.69 -3.82 -22.24
CA THR A 185 -21.27 -2.89 -23.22
C THR A 185 -21.04 -3.38 -24.63
N LEU A 186 -19.84 -3.88 -24.94
CA LEU A 186 -19.53 -4.44 -26.27
C LEU A 186 -20.39 -5.68 -26.58
N VAL A 187 -20.54 -6.60 -25.64
CA VAL A 187 -21.38 -7.76 -25.76
C VAL A 187 -22.84 -7.34 -25.98
N SER A 188 -23.30 -6.33 -25.24
CA SER A 188 -24.68 -5.80 -25.43
C SER A 188 -24.89 -5.26 -26.85
N PHE A 189 -23.93 -4.55 -27.43
CA PHE A 189 -24.00 -4.09 -28.81
C PHE A 189 -24.13 -5.24 -29.82
N ILE A 190 -23.33 -6.29 -29.67
CA ILE A 190 -23.38 -7.48 -30.52
C ILE A 190 -24.77 -8.14 -30.41
N MET A 191 -25.27 -8.26 -29.18
CA MET A 191 -26.58 -8.86 -28.93
C MET A 191 -27.74 -8.01 -29.47
N ILE A 192 -27.63 -6.69 -29.45
CA ILE A 192 -28.62 -5.78 -30.07
C ILE A 192 -28.67 -6.01 -31.57
N ILE A 193 -27.50 -6.09 -32.24
CA ILE A 193 -27.45 -6.37 -33.67
C ILE A 193 -28.10 -7.73 -33.99
N PHE A 194 -27.76 -8.76 -33.22
CA PHE A 194 -28.33 -10.09 -33.34
C PHE A 194 -29.87 -10.07 -33.19
N ALA A 195 -30.36 -9.38 -32.15
CA ALA A 195 -31.80 -9.27 -31.91
C ALA A 195 -32.55 -8.52 -33.02
N LEU A 196 -31.93 -7.48 -33.60
CA LEU A 196 -32.49 -6.79 -34.77
C LEU A 196 -32.60 -7.70 -35.96
N VAL A 197 -31.58 -8.52 -36.27
CA VAL A 197 -31.60 -9.49 -37.36
C VAL A 197 -32.72 -10.52 -37.16
N GLU A 198 -32.88 -11.08 -35.96
CA GLU A 198 -33.95 -12.01 -35.63
C GLU A 198 -35.35 -11.35 -35.72
N HIS A 199 -35.46 -10.10 -35.33
CA HIS A 199 -36.71 -9.34 -35.44
C HIS A 199 -37.14 -9.21 -36.90
N PHE A 200 -36.24 -8.87 -37.81
CA PHE A 200 -36.53 -8.79 -39.23
C PHE A 200 -36.87 -10.16 -39.85
N GLN A 201 -36.45 -11.27 -39.23
CA GLN A 201 -36.79 -12.62 -39.64
C GLN A 201 -38.14 -13.13 -39.05
N GLY A 202 -38.83 -12.32 -38.24
CA GLY A 202 -40.11 -12.68 -37.62
C GLY A 202 -40.01 -13.74 -36.50
N LYS A 203 -38.84 -14.00 -35.94
CA LYS A 203 -38.61 -15.09 -34.97
C LYS A 203 -38.63 -14.63 -33.49
N THR A 204 -38.88 -13.35 -33.23
CA THR A 204 -38.78 -12.81 -31.87
C THR A 204 -40.09 -12.82 -31.09
N ILE A 205 -40.01 -13.18 -29.80
CA ILE A 205 -41.10 -12.98 -28.84
C ILE A 205 -41.15 -11.48 -28.50
N GLN A 206 -42.31 -10.85 -28.71
CA GLN A 206 -42.49 -9.41 -28.49
C GLN A 206 -42.13 -8.99 -27.04
N GLY A 207 -41.21 -8.03 -26.92
CA GLY A 207 -40.89 -7.33 -25.70
C GLY A 207 -39.77 -7.96 -24.82
N TRP A 208 -39.55 -9.28 -24.83
CA TRP A 208 -38.60 -9.93 -23.92
C TRP A 208 -37.16 -9.65 -24.32
N THR A 209 -36.84 -9.77 -25.59
CA THR A 209 -35.48 -9.54 -26.11
C THR A 209 -35.03 -8.09 -25.92
N SER A 210 -35.91 -7.11 -26.21
CA SER A 210 -35.57 -5.69 -26.04
C SER A 210 -35.34 -5.30 -24.58
N MET A 211 -36.11 -5.86 -23.64
CA MET A 211 -35.95 -5.62 -22.21
C MET A 211 -34.61 -6.16 -21.72
N LEU A 212 -34.26 -7.37 -22.10
CA LEU A 212 -33.00 -8.01 -21.66
C LEU A 212 -31.78 -7.28 -22.21
N LEU A 213 -31.79 -6.84 -23.46
CA LEU A 213 -30.73 -6.08 -24.10
C LEU A 213 -30.59 -4.70 -23.49
N SER A 214 -31.68 -4.02 -23.16
CA SER A 214 -31.63 -2.73 -22.46
C SER A 214 -31.00 -2.84 -21.08
N MET A 215 -31.31 -3.91 -20.32
CA MET A 215 -30.68 -4.15 -19.01
C MET A 215 -29.19 -4.37 -19.13
N TRP A 216 -28.71 -5.14 -20.08
CA TRP A 216 -27.28 -5.37 -20.27
C TRP A 216 -26.55 -4.10 -20.72
N PHE A 217 -27.13 -3.32 -21.61
CA PHE A 217 -26.56 -2.09 -22.11
C PHE A 217 -26.43 -1.02 -21.00
N ILE A 218 -27.51 -0.82 -20.26
CA ILE A 218 -27.51 0.12 -19.12
C ILE A 218 -26.54 -0.35 -18.04
N GLY A 219 -26.53 -1.65 -17.71
CA GLY A 219 -25.60 -2.24 -16.76
C GLY A 219 -24.13 -2.03 -17.16
N GLY A 220 -23.81 -2.22 -18.45
CA GLY A 220 -22.48 -1.98 -18.99
C GLY A 220 -22.05 -0.52 -18.88
N ILE A 221 -22.91 0.41 -19.25
CA ILE A 221 -22.63 1.87 -19.13
C ILE A 221 -22.42 2.28 -17.68
N ILE A 222 -23.29 1.84 -16.75
CA ILE A 222 -23.17 2.16 -15.32
C ILE A 222 -21.84 1.62 -14.77
N THR A 223 -21.52 0.35 -15.06
CA THR A 223 -20.29 -0.28 -14.59
C THR A 223 -19.05 0.43 -15.13
N THR A 224 -19.06 0.81 -16.40
CA THR A 224 -17.98 1.60 -17.02
C THR A 224 -17.84 2.97 -16.35
N GLY A 225 -18.96 3.65 -16.11
CA GLY A 225 -19.00 4.96 -15.45
C GLY A 225 -18.43 4.90 -14.04
N VAL A 226 -18.84 3.91 -13.23
CA VAL A 226 -18.29 3.67 -11.89
C VAL A 226 -16.78 3.40 -11.93
N GLY A 227 -16.32 2.60 -12.89
CA GLY A 227 -14.89 2.34 -13.07
C GLY A 227 -14.08 3.60 -13.42
N ILE A 228 -14.58 4.43 -14.31
CA ILE A 228 -13.93 5.70 -14.70
C ILE A 228 -13.88 6.67 -13.53
N THR A 229 -15.01 6.91 -12.86
CA THR A 229 -15.07 7.86 -11.71
C THR A 229 -14.21 7.41 -10.54
N GLY A 230 -13.99 6.10 -10.40
CA GLY A 230 -13.12 5.57 -9.34
C GLY A 230 -11.61 5.70 -9.66
N VAL A 231 -11.23 5.89 -10.93
CA VAL A 231 -9.82 6.11 -11.34
C VAL A 231 -9.42 7.58 -11.21
N TYR A 232 -10.38 8.51 -11.27
CA TYR A 232 -10.18 9.94 -11.08
C TYR A 232 -10.15 10.30 -9.60
#